data_db7ace9c5d802f7458b81357f7ed9e54
#
_entry.id   db7ace9c5d802f7458b81357f7ed9e54
#
_cell.length_a   1.000
_cell.length_b   1.000
_cell.length_c   1.000
_cell.angle_alpha   90.00
_cell.angle_beta   90.00
_cell.angle_gamma   90.00
#
_symmetry.space_group_name_H-M   'P 1'
#
loop_
_entity.id
_entity.type
_entity.pdbx_description
1 polymer ?
#
loop_
_entity_poly.entity_id
_entity_poly.type
_entity_poly.pdbx_seq_one_letter_code
_entity_poly.pdbx_strand_id
1 'polypeptide(L)'
;KMYRKHCLKDSKEIAPFYGLKFEAEEFYLKENENLAYKILDYFSDMDQGDYIDLIFKVSSLLWDNDKAGLTSIISELSNDESELLNKKITDINIEGDKKIQSLEYYFSASFHYEGENYWGIDRLGYLEDRLIELGLKKNNSDKNIVKKLEKSKFDPTQIIEKDDPLILEFFPSLNSPYTYISFKRVKELIDRYPIKLLTKPVLPMLMRNMKIPTHKGKYILSDSAREGRKHGSIIKDIYSPIGSPANRAYSLFPIIDSYGSGFRYLEELTKASFFHGINIGNEEFLEELSNDLGLPWDKIRVKLDTDNWRSILEKNLKDMYSGNSWGVPSFKLTNFDNSNPYYQWGQDRIWLIENEIIDRLSSRR
;
A
#
# COMPACT_ATOMS: atom_id res chain seq x y z
N LYS A 1 -11.85 11.94 -1.77
CA LYS A 1 -11.57 12.67 -0.52
C LYS A 1 -10.72 11.83 0.45
N MET A 2 -11.11 10.59 0.79
CA MET A 2 -10.38 9.66 1.69
C MET A 2 -8.94 9.39 1.21
N TYR A 3 -8.75 9.01 -0.06
CA TYR A 3 -7.43 8.76 -0.65
C TYR A 3 -6.47 9.96 -0.51
N ARG A 4 -6.92 11.18 -0.82
CA ARG A 4 -6.09 12.38 -0.66
C ARG A 4 -5.62 12.59 0.78
N LYS A 5 -6.53 12.41 1.77
CA LYS A 5 -6.16 12.50 3.18
C LYS A 5 -5.10 11.47 3.58
N HIS A 6 -5.26 10.25 3.06
CA HIS A 6 -4.26 9.21 3.28
C HIS A 6 -2.91 9.60 2.69
N CYS A 7 -2.85 10.06 1.43
CA CYS A 7 -1.60 10.46 0.79
C CYS A 7 -0.86 11.56 1.57
N LEU A 8 -1.57 12.59 2.06
CA LEU A 8 -0.95 13.64 2.88
C LEU A 8 -0.36 13.07 4.17
N LYS A 9 -1.15 12.27 4.88
CA LYS A 9 -0.69 11.63 6.12
C LYS A 9 0.54 10.75 5.86
N ASP A 10 0.47 9.88 4.87
CA ASP A 10 1.54 8.96 4.51
C ASP A 10 2.82 9.71 4.14
N SER A 11 2.73 10.74 3.29
CA SER A 11 3.87 11.57 2.91
C SER A 11 4.53 12.24 4.10
N LYS A 12 3.75 12.79 5.05
CA LYS A 12 4.28 13.39 6.28
C LYS A 12 5.00 12.38 7.17
N GLU A 13 4.45 11.19 7.28
CA GLU A 13 5.02 10.14 8.14
C GLU A 13 6.31 9.57 7.56
N ILE A 14 6.39 9.37 6.23
CA ILE A 14 7.57 8.74 5.62
C ILE A 14 8.69 9.71 5.24
N ALA A 15 8.40 10.97 4.91
CA ALA A 15 9.40 11.94 4.44
C ALA A 15 10.62 12.07 5.36
N PRO A 16 10.47 12.16 6.70
CA PRO A 16 11.63 12.26 7.60
C PRO A 16 12.59 11.08 7.51
N PHE A 17 12.09 9.87 7.25
CA PHE A 17 12.92 8.67 7.11
C PHE A 17 13.82 8.73 5.86
N TYR A 18 13.41 9.50 4.86
CA TYR A 18 14.20 9.75 3.65
C TYR A 18 15.02 11.04 3.72
N GLY A 19 14.99 11.74 4.86
CA GLY A 19 15.66 13.03 5.02
C GLY A 19 14.98 14.15 4.23
N LEU A 20 13.70 13.99 3.91
CA LEU A 20 12.90 14.97 3.19
C LEU A 20 12.02 15.78 4.15
N LYS A 21 11.78 17.04 3.80
CA LYS A 21 10.82 17.89 4.49
C LYS A 21 9.50 17.88 3.72
N PHE A 22 8.40 17.55 4.41
CA PHE A 22 7.06 17.62 3.85
C PHE A 22 6.09 18.07 4.94
N GLU A 23 5.64 19.33 4.87
CA GLU A 23 4.82 19.96 5.92
C GLU A 23 3.41 20.35 5.44
N ALA A 24 3.05 20.05 4.17
CA ALA A 24 1.76 20.41 3.62
C ALA A 24 0.60 19.90 4.47
N GLU A 25 -0.29 20.79 4.91
CA GLU A 25 -1.51 20.46 5.65
C GLU A 25 -2.68 20.09 4.75
N GLU A 26 -2.67 20.63 3.52
CA GLU A 26 -3.71 20.45 2.54
C GLU A 26 -3.10 20.15 1.17
N PHE A 27 -3.91 19.63 0.27
CA PHE A 27 -3.53 19.55 -1.13
C PHE A 27 -3.47 20.95 -1.73
N TYR A 28 -2.51 21.13 -2.63
CA TYR A 28 -2.35 22.35 -3.39
C TYR A 28 -3.62 22.75 -4.16
N LEU A 29 -3.75 24.04 -4.42
CA LEU A 29 -4.85 24.61 -5.19
C LEU A 29 -4.76 24.18 -6.66
N LYS A 30 -5.90 23.93 -7.29
CA LYS A 30 -5.96 23.49 -8.69
C LYS A 30 -5.33 24.49 -9.67
N GLU A 31 -5.42 25.78 -9.38
CA GLU A 31 -4.77 26.82 -10.18
C GLU A 31 -3.24 26.73 -10.12
N ASN A 32 -2.66 26.43 -8.94
CA ASN A 32 -1.23 26.27 -8.76
C ASN A 32 -0.74 24.98 -9.45
N GLU A 33 -1.51 23.89 -9.37
CA GLU A 33 -1.26 22.67 -10.10
C GLU A 33 -1.20 22.90 -11.62
N ASN A 34 -2.18 23.63 -12.14
CA ASN A 34 -2.23 23.95 -13.56
C ASN A 34 -1.02 24.79 -14.00
N LEU A 35 -0.62 25.77 -13.18
CA LEU A 35 0.55 26.59 -13.44
C LEU A 35 1.84 25.76 -13.41
N ALA A 36 2.00 24.91 -12.40
CA ALA A 36 3.15 24.02 -12.28
C ALA A 36 3.29 23.10 -13.51
N TYR A 37 2.19 22.50 -13.97
CA TYR A 37 2.22 21.65 -15.18
C TYR A 37 2.63 22.43 -16.43
N LYS A 38 2.13 23.65 -16.61
CA LYS A 38 2.52 24.50 -17.74
C LYS A 38 4.01 24.86 -17.70
N ILE A 39 4.54 25.19 -16.52
CA ILE A 39 5.98 25.47 -16.33
C ILE A 39 6.80 24.24 -16.72
N LEU A 40 6.48 23.08 -16.18
CA LEU A 40 7.24 21.84 -16.45
C LEU A 40 7.12 21.39 -17.92
N ASP A 41 5.97 21.56 -18.57
CA ASP A 41 5.79 21.26 -19.99
C ASP A 41 6.64 22.20 -20.86
N TYR A 42 6.61 23.51 -20.58
CA TYR A 42 7.37 24.51 -21.32
C TYR A 42 8.89 24.28 -21.28
N PHE A 43 9.41 23.93 -20.10
CA PHE A 43 10.84 23.71 -19.90
C PHE A 43 11.27 22.25 -20.12
N SER A 44 10.42 21.40 -20.68
CA SER A 44 10.70 19.95 -20.83
C SER A 44 11.91 19.60 -21.71
N ASP A 45 12.31 20.53 -22.58
CA ASP A 45 13.46 20.39 -23.50
C ASP A 45 14.79 20.93 -22.92
N MET A 46 14.81 21.39 -21.65
CA MET A 46 16.02 21.83 -20.97
C MET A 46 17.04 20.69 -20.82
N ASP A 47 18.31 21.05 -20.50
CA ASP A 47 19.29 20.08 -20.01
C ASP A 47 18.71 19.25 -18.85
N GLN A 48 19.01 17.96 -18.85
CA GLN A 48 18.40 17.03 -17.90
C GLN A 48 18.69 17.41 -16.43
N GLY A 49 19.88 17.92 -16.13
CA GLY A 49 20.24 18.34 -14.77
C GLY A 49 19.41 19.54 -14.32
N ASP A 50 19.38 20.58 -15.14
CA ASP A 50 18.64 21.81 -14.89
C ASP A 50 17.13 21.53 -14.77
N TYR A 51 16.61 20.62 -15.61
CA TYR A 51 15.19 20.24 -15.55
C TYR A 51 14.84 19.51 -14.25
N ILE A 52 15.71 18.64 -13.74
CA ILE A 52 15.51 17.98 -12.44
C ILE A 52 15.46 19.01 -11.32
N ASP A 53 16.36 19.99 -11.30
CA ASP A 53 16.39 21.06 -10.32
C ASP A 53 15.11 21.92 -10.41
N LEU A 54 14.64 22.19 -11.62
CA LEU A 54 13.35 22.86 -11.83
C LEU A 54 12.17 22.06 -11.28
N ILE A 55 12.12 20.75 -11.52
CA ILE A 55 11.09 19.86 -10.96
C ILE A 55 11.06 19.97 -9.44
N PHE A 56 12.20 19.93 -8.75
CA PHE A 56 12.27 20.08 -7.31
C PHE A 56 11.75 21.44 -6.85
N LYS A 57 12.18 22.51 -7.49
CA LYS A 57 11.75 23.88 -7.19
C LYS A 57 10.24 24.04 -7.37
N VAL A 58 9.72 23.64 -8.52
CA VAL A 58 8.27 23.74 -8.84
C VAL A 58 7.43 22.87 -7.88
N SER A 59 7.90 21.65 -7.55
CA SER A 59 7.20 20.76 -6.63
C SER A 59 7.12 21.35 -5.22
N SER A 60 8.22 21.95 -4.71
CA SER A 60 8.21 22.61 -3.41
C SER A 60 7.22 23.76 -3.37
N LEU A 61 7.32 24.69 -4.33
CA LEU A 61 6.41 25.83 -4.43
C LEU A 61 4.94 25.41 -4.57
N LEU A 62 4.69 24.32 -5.30
CA LEU A 62 3.34 23.76 -5.45
C LEU A 62 2.78 23.27 -4.12
N TRP A 63 3.54 22.49 -3.36
CA TRP A 63 3.10 21.96 -2.07
C TRP A 63 3.00 23.01 -0.97
N ASP A 64 3.79 24.08 -1.06
CA ASP A 64 3.69 25.26 -0.20
C ASP A 64 2.53 26.19 -0.59
N ASN A 65 1.80 25.88 -1.68
CA ASN A 65 0.79 26.76 -2.30
C ASN A 65 1.32 28.15 -2.66
N ASP A 66 2.62 28.28 -2.92
CA ASP A 66 3.27 29.53 -3.27
C ASP A 66 3.06 29.90 -4.75
N LYS A 67 1.91 30.52 -5.05
CA LYS A 67 1.58 31.02 -6.38
C LYS A 67 2.55 32.09 -6.87
N ALA A 68 3.02 32.95 -5.97
CA ALA A 68 3.95 34.02 -6.31
C ALA A 68 5.30 33.45 -6.74
N GLY A 69 5.82 32.46 -6.00
CA GLY A 69 7.03 31.73 -6.37
C GLY A 69 6.91 31.02 -7.72
N LEU A 70 5.79 30.33 -7.96
CA LEU A 70 5.54 29.71 -9.29
C LEU A 70 5.49 30.76 -10.41
N THR A 71 4.81 31.90 -10.18
CA THR A 71 4.73 32.97 -11.16
C THR A 71 6.09 33.60 -11.42
N SER A 72 6.97 33.71 -10.41
CA SER A 72 8.30 34.28 -10.59
C SER A 72 9.18 33.49 -11.58
N ILE A 73 8.98 32.16 -11.68
CA ILE A 73 9.73 31.32 -12.64
C ILE A 73 9.47 31.77 -14.07
N ILE A 74 8.25 32.20 -14.38
CA ILE A 74 7.84 32.63 -15.72
C ILE A 74 7.92 34.16 -15.91
N SER A 75 8.16 34.95 -14.86
CA SER A 75 8.27 36.39 -14.94
C SER A 75 9.52 36.89 -15.68
N GLU A 76 10.51 36.00 -15.82
CA GLU A 76 11.75 36.29 -16.56
C GLU A 76 11.62 35.99 -18.07
N LEU A 77 10.49 35.40 -18.50
CA LEU A 77 10.22 35.11 -19.90
C LEU A 77 9.83 36.36 -20.67
N SER A 78 10.27 36.45 -21.91
CA SER A 78 9.80 37.50 -22.85
C SER A 78 8.30 37.38 -23.14
N ASN A 79 7.69 38.42 -23.70
CA ASN A 79 6.27 38.37 -24.06
C ASN A 79 5.96 37.22 -25.04
N ASP A 80 6.84 37.01 -26.02
CA ASP A 80 6.67 35.94 -27.02
C ASP A 80 6.78 34.55 -26.37
N GLU A 81 7.68 34.37 -25.42
CA GLU A 81 7.82 33.11 -24.65
C GLU A 81 6.64 32.90 -23.71
N SER A 82 6.08 33.98 -23.13
CA SER A 82 4.89 33.89 -22.29
C SER A 82 3.65 33.45 -23.07
N GLU A 83 3.58 33.74 -24.38
CA GLU A 83 2.50 33.23 -25.25
C GLU A 83 2.58 31.70 -25.45
N LEU A 84 3.77 31.10 -25.43
CA LEU A 84 3.95 29.66 -25.54
C LEU A 84 3.43 28.89 -24.30
N LEU A 85 3.34 29.58 -23.14
CA LEU A 85 2.68 29.01 -21.94
C LEU A 85 1.15 28.92 -22.07
N ASN A 86 0.57 29.40 -23.18
CA ASN A 86 -0.88 29.34 -23.40
C ASN A 86 -1.41 27.96 -23.81
N LYS A 87 -0.56 26.92 -23.87
CA LYS A 87 -1.01 25.54 -24.07
C LYS A 87 -2.10 25.20 -23.07
N LYS A 88 -3.21 24.67 -23.55
CA LYS A 88 -4.32 24.30 -22.68
C LYS A 88 -3.91 23.16 -21.74
N ILE A 89 -4.21 23.30 -20.46
CA ILE A 89 -3.91 22.26 -19.47
C ILE A 89 -4.55 20.89 -19.82
N THR A 90 -5.68 20.92 -20.55
CA THR A 90 -6.31 19.70 -21.07
C THR A 90 -5.43 18.96 -22.05
N ASP A 91 -4.67 19.68 -22.91
CA ASP A 91 -3.80 19.08 -23.92
C ASP A 91 -2.57 18.44 -23.25
N ILE A 92 -1.97 19.13 -22.27
CA ILE A 92 -0.87 18.61 -21.45
C ILE A 92 -1.30 17.31 -20.73
N ASN A 93 -2.47 17.32 -20.11
CA ASN A 93 -2.99 16.13 -19.41
C ASN A 93 -3.26 14.98 -20.38
N ILE A 94 -3.81 15.25 -21.57
CA ILE A 94 -4.05 14.23 -22.60
C ILE A 94 -2.73 13.61 -23.09
N GLU A 95 -1.69 14.39 -23.29
CA GLU A 95 -0.37 13.91 -23.71
C GLU A 95 0.26 13.06 -22.59
N GLY A 96 0.21 13.50 -21.34
CA GLY A 96 0.67 12.76 -20.18
C GLY A 96 -0.07 11.43 -20.00
N ASP A 97 -1.40 11.44 -20.12
CA ASP A 97 -2.23 10.23 -20.05
C ASP A 97 -1.90 9.25 -21.18
N LYS A 98 -1.71 9.70 -22.41
CA LYS A 98 -1.28 8.86 -23.53
C LYS A 98 0.08 8.21 -23.27
N LYS A 99 1.03 8.96 -22.68
CA LYS A 99 2.35 8.43 -22.33
C LYS A 99 2.24 7.35 -21.26
N ILE A 100 1.49 7.59 -20.18
CA ILE A 100 1.24 6.60 -19.12
C ILE A 100 0.55 5.35 -19.69
N GLN A 101 -0.46 5.53 -20.55
CA GLN A 101 -1.16 4.43 -21.18
C GLN A 101 -0.26 3.59 -22.10
N SER A 102 0.65 4.24 -22.85
CA SER A 102 1.62 3.53 -23.69
C SER A 102 2.60 2.66 -22.88
N LEU A 103 2.80 2.98 -21.60
CA LEU A 103 3.59 2.21 -20.65
C LEU A 103 2.76 1.13 -19.91
N GLU A 104 1.51 0.92 -20.32
CA GLU A 104 0.55 0.04 -19.62
C GLU A 104 0.44 0.33 -18.11
N TYR A 105 0.49 1.63 -17.75
CA TYR A 105 0.51 2.08 -16.36
C TYR A 105 -0.63 3.07 -16.04
N TYR A 106 -0.81 3.48 -14.76
CA TYR A 106 -1.97 4.26 -14.34
C TYR A 106 -1.69 5.26 -13.21
N PHE A 107 -0.48 5.32 -12.67
CA PHE A 107 -0.08 6.29 -11.66
C PHE A 107 1.00 7.24 -12.18
N SER A 108 0.95 8.49 -11.72
CA SER A 108 2.06 9.43 -11.79
C SER A 108 3.15 9.10 -10.76
N ALA A 109 4.26 9.84 -10.78
CA ALA A 109 5.43 9.61 -9.94
C ALA A 109 5.98 8.18 -10.05
N SER A 110 6.08 7.68 -11.30
CA SER A 110 6.59 6.36 -11.62
C SER A 110 7.83 6.45 -12.48
N PHE A 111 8.72 5.51 -12.27
CA PHE A 111 9.91 5.31 -13.09
C PHE A 111 9.67 4.11 -13.99
N HIS A 112 10.02 4.23 -15.27
CA HIS A 112 9.91 3.14 -16.23
C HIS A 112 11.30 2.80 -16.77
N TYR A 113 11.68 1.53 -16.71
CA TYR A 113 12.95 1.04 -17.23
C TYR A 113 12.78 -0.36 -17.82
N GLU A 114 13.13 -0.53 -19.09
CA GLU A 114 13.10 -1.81 -19.83
C GLU A 114 11.79 -2.62 -19.66
N GLY A 115 10.66 -1.98 -19.79
CA GLY A 115 9.34 -2.63 -19.71
C GLY A 115 8.81 -2.81 -18.27
N GLU A 116 9.57 -2.44 -17.25
CA GLU A 116 9.12 -2.48 -15.87
C GLU A 116 8.77 -1.09 -15.31
N ASN A 117 7.72 -1.04 -14.50
CA ASN A 117 7.29 0.16 -13.79
C ASN A 117 7.63 0.07 -12.29
N TYR A 118 8.15 1.17 -11.74
CA TYR A 118 8.55 1.34 -10.35
C TYR A 118 7.82 2.55 -9.78
N TRP A 119 6.82 2.31 -8.94
CA TRP A 119 5.96 3.36 -8.44
C TRP A 119 6.44 3.96 -7.13
N GLY A 120 6.65 5.27 -7.15
CA GLY A 120 6.94 6.06 -5.96
C GLY A 120 8.26 5.66 -5.30
N ILE A 121 8.48 6.22 -4.14
CA ILE A 121 9.70 6.03 -3.36
C ILE A 121 9.89 4.57 -2.90
N ASP A 122 8.79 3.85 -2.68
CA ASP A 122 8.82 2.47 -2.18
C ASP A 122 9.43 1.47 -3.17
N ARG A 123 9.47 1.81 -4.47
CA ARG A 123 10.01 0.94 -5.53
C ARG A 123 11.36 1.39 -6.09
N LEU A 124 11.87 2.56 -5.66
CA LEU A 124 13.17 3.04 -6.13
C LEU A 124 14.33 2.11 -5.77
N GLY A 125 14.27 1.45 -4.61
CA GLY A 125 15.30 0.48 -4.23
C GLY A 125 15.43 -0.70 -5.20
N TYR A 126 14.30 -1.16 -5.78
CA TYR A 126 14.33 -2.22 -6.79
C TYR A 126 14.89 -1.74 -8.13
N LEU A 127 14.59 -0.50 -8.52
CA LEU A 127 15.20 0.11 -9.71
C LEU A 127 16.71 0.25 -9.52
N GLU A 128 17.17 0.72 -8.35
CA GLU A 128 18.59 0.83 -8.03
C GLU A 128 19.28 -0.55 -8.07
N ASP A 129 18.71 -1.56 -7.42
CA ASP A 129 19.24 -2.92 -7.45
C ASP A 129 19.34 -3.44 -8.91
N ARG A 130 18.31 -3.22 -9.75
CA ARG A 130 18.30 -3.59 -11.17
C ARG A 130 19.42 -2.90 -11.97
N LEU A 131 19.61 -1.60 -11.77
CA LEU A 131 20.67 -0.84 -12.45
C LEU A 131 22.08 -1.28 -12.01
N ILE A 132 22.25 -1.66 -10.74
CA ILE A 132 23.51 -2.22 -10.22
C ILE A 132 23.80 -3.58 -10.85
N GLU A 133 22.79 -4.49 -10.90
CA GLU A 133 22.93 -5.81 -11.54
C GLU A 133 23.34 -5.72 -13.02
N LEU A 134 22.89 -4.69 -13.72
CA LEU A 134 23.24 -4.41 -15.11
C LEU A 134 24.60 -3.72 -15.28
N GLY A 135 25.33 -3.45 -14.19
CA GLY A 135 26.63 -2.77 -14.24
C GLY A 135 26.58 -1.29 -14.62
N LEU A 136 25.40 -0.65 -14.49
CA LEU A 136 25.17 0.75 -14.87
C LEU A 136 25.53 1.75 -13.76
N LYS A 137 26.09 1.29 -12.64
CA LYS A 137 26.53 2.15 -11.56
C LYS A 137 27.76 2.97 -11.98
N LYS A 138 27.67 4.30 -11.99
CA LYS A 138 28.75 5.20 -12.45
C LYS A 138 29.92 5.31 -11.48
N ASN A 139 29.71 5.12 -10.20
CA ASN A 139 30.72 5.31 -9.15
C ASN A 139 30.98 4.00 -8.41
N ASN A 140 32.25 3.73 -8.06
CA ASN A 140 32.67 2.61 -7.20
C ASN A 140 32.25 2.77 -5.72
N SER A 141 31.27 3.62 -5.44
CA SER A 141 30.70 3.74 -4.11
C SER A 141 29.90 2.47 -3.78
N ASP A 142 30.23 1.78 -2.69
CA ASP A 142 29.51 0.60 -2.20
C ASP A 142 28.16 0.96 -1.59
N LYS A 143 27.85 2.25 -1.45
CA LYS A 143 26.59 2.71 -0.85
C LYS A 143 25.50 2.82 -1.90
N ASN A 144 24.35 2.23 -1.60
CA ASN A 144 23.13 2.50 -2.35
C ASN A 144 22.68 3.95 -2.13
N ILE A 145 22.16 4.58 -3.19
CA ILE A 145 21.63 5.95 -3.15
C ILE A 145 20.26 5.94 -2.46
N VAL A 146 19.43 4.96 -2.81
CA VAL A 146 18.11 4.83 -2.19
C VAL A 146 18.27 4.24 -0.80
N LYS A 147 17.89 5.02 0.20
CA LYS A 147 17.95 4.58 1.60
C LYS A 147 17.02 3.38 1.78
N LYS A 148 17.60 2.22 2.08
CA LYS A 148 16.82 1.07 2.55
C LYS A 148 16.38 1.41 3.98
N LEU A 149 15.07 1.41 4.21
CA LEU A 149 14.54 1.61 5.56
C LEU A 149 15.04 0.45 6.43
N GLU A 150 15.93 0.77 7.36
CA GLU A 150 16.45 -0.23 8.30
C GLU A 150 15.32 -0.64 9.24
N LYS A 151 15.24 -1.96 9.50
CA LYS A 151 14.42 -2.46 10.60
C LYS A 151 14.89 -1.79 11.88
N SER A 152 13.95 -1.33 12.68
CA SER A 152 14.27 -0.81 14.02
C SER A 152 15.15 -1.83 14.75
N LYS A 153 16.28 -1.39 15.29
CA LYS A 153 17.16 -2.19 16.16
C LYS A 153 16.57 -2.28 17.56
N PHE A 154 15.38 -2.80 17.65
CA PHE A 154 14.73 -2.99 18.93
C PHE A 154 15.21 -4.32 19.55
N ASP A 155 15.61 -4.25 20.81
CA ASP A 155 15.95 -5.42 21.61
C ASP A 155 14.68 -5.94 22.31
N PRO A 156 14.14 -7.11 21.90
CA PRO A 156 12.94 -7.66 22.52
C PRO A 156 13.08 -7.95 24.01
N THR A 157 14.30 -8.12 24.52
CA THR A 157 14.56 -8.35 25.95
C THR A 157 14.23 -7.11 26.80
N GLN A 158 14.08 -5.95 26.17
CA GLN A 158 13.70 -4.71 26.85
C GLN A 158 12.18 -4.53 26.98
N ILE A 159 11.36 -5.45 26.45
CA ILE A 159 9.91 -5.43 26.64
C ILE A 159 9.61 -5.92 28.06
N ILE A 160 9.05 -5.05 28.88
CA ILE A 160 8.43 -5.48 30.13
C ILE A 160 7.08 -6.09 29.75
N GLU A 161 6.90 -7.40 29.99
CA GLU A 161 5.58 -8.02 29.89
C GLU A 161 4.61 -7.22 30.77
N LYS A 162 3.59 -6.68 30.14
CA LYS A 162 2.49 -6.00 30.84
C LYS A 162 1.21 -6.77 30.56
N ASP A 163 0.32 -6.80 31.54
CA ASP A 163 -0.99 -7.45 31.45
C ASP A 163 -1.89 -6.87 30.35
N ASP A 164 -1.53 -5.70 29.80
CA ASP A 164 -2.31 -4.96 28.82
C ASP A 164 -1.64 -4.94 27.43
N PRO A 165 -1.85 -5.96 26.56
CA PRO A 165 -1.26 -5.98 25.23
C PRO A 165 -1.82 -4.86 24.36
N LEU A 166 -1.00 -4.35 23.40
CA LEU A 166 -1.52 -3.51 22.34
C LEU A 166 -2.48 -4.32 21.46
N ILE A 167 -3.45 -3.66 20.84
CA ILE A 167 -4.39 -4.32 19.92
C ILE A 167 -4.06 -3.93 18.49
N LEU A 168 -3.76 -4.93 17.65
CA LEU A 168 -3.58 -4.76 16.21
C LEU A 168 -4.79 -5.33 15.49
N GLU A 169 -5.57 -4.45 14.85
CA GLU A 169 -6.62 -4.84 13.91
C GLU A 169 -6.02 -4.95 12.51
N PHE A 170 -6.13 -6.10 11.88
CA PHE A 170 -5.68 -6.38 10.53
C PHE A 170 -6.89 -6.56 9.61
N PHE A 171 -6.92 -5.82 8.50
CA PHE A 171 -8.01 -5.83 7.52
C PHE A 171 -7.57 -6.50 6.21
N PRO A 172 -7.61 -7.84 6.13
CA PRO A 172 -7.29 -8.59 4.93
C PRO A 172 -8.48 -8.71 3.97
N SER A 173 -8.20 -9.12 2.71
CA SER A 173 -9.22 -9.49 1.74
C SER A 173 -8.75 -10.66 0.88
N LEU A 174 -9.64 -11.62 0.60
CA LEU A 174 -9.29 -12.88 -0.08
C LEU A 174 -8.76 -12.68 -1.50
N ASN A 175 -9.21 -11.65 -2.23
CA ASN A 175 -8.76 -11.38 -3.59
C ASN A 175 -7.72 -10.25 -3.64
N SER A 176 -6.79 -10.22 -2.69
CA SER A 176 -5.72 -9.22 -2.68
C SER A 176 -4.35 -9.89 -2.55
N PRO A 177 -3.52 -9.85 -3.60
CA PRO A 177 -2.17 -10.41 -3.52
C PRO A 177 -1.29 -9.66 -2.51
N TYR A 178 -1.50 -8.34 -2.30
CA TYR A 178 -0.83 -7.62 -1.23
C TYR A 178 -1.25 -8.08 0.18
N THR A 179 -2.50 -8.52 0.34
CA THR A 179 -2.94 -9.17 1.58
C THR A 179 -2.19 -10.49 1.79
N TYR A 180 -2.12 -11.34 0.75
CA TYR A 180 -1.41 -12.62 0.84
C TYR A 180 0.03 -12.44 1.31
N ILE A 181 0.79 -11.56 0.67
CA ILE A 181 2.21 -11.36 1.04
C ILE A 181 2.41 -10.67 2.40
N SER A 182 1.36 -10.09 2.99
CA SER A 182 1.45 -9.43 4.29
C SER A 182 1.29 -10.39 5.48
N PHE A 183 0.65 -11.55 5.32
CA PHE A 183 0.36 -12.47 6.42
C PHE A 183 1.61 -12.88 7.21
N LYS A 184 2.66 -13.29 6.51
CA LYS A 184 3.93 -13.68 7.15
C LYS A 184 4.51 -12.56 8.01
N ARG A 185 4.50 -11.31 7.50
CA ARG A 185 5.03 -10.16 8.25
C ARG A 185 4.15 -9.78 9.43
N VAL A 186 2.83 -9.91 9.30
CA VAL A 186 1.89 -9.72 10.43
C VAL A 186 2.13 -10.79 11.49
N LYS A 187 2.35 -12.05 11.07
CA LYS A 187 2.71 -13.14 12.00
C LYS A 187 4.01 -12.84 12.73
N GLU A 188 5.03 -12.35 12.04
CA GLU A 188 6.31 -11.95 12.66
C GLU A 188 6.12 -10.85 13.71
N LEU A 189 5.17 -9.91 13.53
CA LEU A 189 4.87 -8.90 14.54
C LEU A 189 4.24 -9.51 15.80
N ILE A 190 3.23 -10.37 15.64
CA ILE A 190 2.56 -10.98 16.80
C ILE A 190 3.44 -11.98 17.55
N ASP A 191 4.39 -12.61 16.85
CA ASP A 191 5.36 -13.51 17.48
C ASP A 191 6.45 -12.75 18.26
N ARG A 192 6.72 -11.49 17.88
CA ARG A 192 7.81 -10.68 18.45
C ARG A 192 7.38 -9.74 19.56
N TYR A 193 6.15 -9.23 19.50
CA TYR A 193 5.67 -8.19 20.40
C TYR A 193 4.43 -8.62 21.17
N PRO A 194 4.22 -8.12 22.41
CA PRO A 194 3.02 -8.41 23.21
C PRO A 194 1.81 -7.64 22.64
N ILE A 195 1.30 -8.14 21.54
CA ILE A 195 0.12 -7.59 20.84
C ILE A 195 -0.98 -8.65 20.70
N LYS A 196 -2.21 -8.20 20.85
CA LYS A 196 -3.40 -8.99 20.54
C LYS A 196 -3.84 -8.68 19.11
N LEU A 197 -3.85 -9.70 18.25
CA LEU A 197 -4.34 -9.56 16.88
C LEU A 197 -5.85 -9.74 16.82
N LEU A 198 -6.54 -8.84 16.10
CA LEU A 198 -7.93 -8.98 15.69
C LEU A 198 -7.99 -9.00 14.16
N THR A 199 -8.41 -10.12 13.60
CA THR A 199 -8.52 -10.29 12.14
C THR A 199 -9.89 -9.83 11.67
N LYS A 200 -9.93 -8.78 10.87
CA LYS A 200 -11.16 -8.11 10.40
C LYS A 200 -11.25 -8.15 8.87
N PRO A 201 -11.60 -9.29 8.25
CA PRO A 201 -11.67 -9.38 6.80
C PRO A 201 -12.69 -8.40 6.21
N VAL A 202 -12.41 -7.95 4.98
CA VAL A 202 -13.29 -7.10 4.19
C VAL A 202 -13.48 -7.67 2.78
N LEU A 203 -14.62 -7.37 2.16
CA LEU A 203 -14.92 -7.83 0.82
C LEU A 203 -13.90 -7.36 -0.21
N PRO A 204 -13.55 -8.19 -1.20
CA PRO A 204 -12.78 -7.78 -2.36
C PRO A 204 -13.36 -6.53 -3.04
N MET A 205 -12.49 -5.66 -3.55
CA MET A 205 -12.91 -4.40 -4.21
C MET A 205 -13.91 -4.64 -5.35
N LEU A 206 -13.70 -5.67 -6.15
CA LEU A 206 -14.61 -6.04 -7.24
C LEU A 206 -16.01 -6.42 -6.74
N MET A 207 -16.12 -7.00 -5.54
CA MET A 207 -17.40 -7.34 -4.90
C MET A 207 -18.05 -6.12 -4.20
N ARG A 208 -17.35 -4.99 -4.13
CA ARG A 208 -17.85 -3.68 -3.65
C ARG A 208 -18.18 -2.73 -4.80
N ASN A 209 -18.41 -3.25 -6.02
CA ASN A 209 -18.67 -2.48 -7.26
C ASN A 209 -17.54 -1.51 -7.64
N MET A 210 -16.31 -1.76 -7.22
CA MET A 210 -15.14 -0.96 -7.60
C MET A 210 -14.46 -1.61 -8.81
N LYS A 211 -14.51 -0.92 -9.96
CA LYS A 211 -13.87 -1.38 -11.18
C LYS A 211 -12.33 -1.30 -11.06
N ILE A 212 -11.66 -2.36 -11.48
CA ILE A 212 -10.19 -2.39 -11.59
C ILE A 212 -9.84 -2.53 -13.07
N PRO A 213 -9.26 -1.49 -13.70
CA PRO A 213 -8.78 -1.58 -15.08
C PRO A 213 -7.75 -2.70 -15.25
N THR A 214 -7.71 -3.32 -16.42
CA THR A 214 -6.83 -4.47 -16.71
C THR A 214 -5.35 -4.17 -16.44
N HIS A 215 -4.85 -3.02 -16.90
CA HIS A 215 -3.46 -2.61 -16.67
C HIS A 215 -3.15 -2.43 -15.18
N LYS A 216 -4.11 -1.94 -14.39
CA LYS A 216 -3.98 -1.86 -12.93
C LYS A 216 -3.88 -3.24 -12.29
N GLY A 217 -4.70 -4.20 -12.73
CA GLY A 217 -4.65 -5.59 -12.27
C GLY A 217 -3.30 -6.24 -12.58
N LYS A 218 -2.79 -6.07 -13.81
CA LYS A 218 -1.47 -6.56 -14.22
C LYS A 218 -0.35 -6.01 -13.33
N TYR A 219 -0.34 -4.69 -13.12
CA TYR A 219 0.66 -4.05 -12.25
C TYR A 219 0.60 -4.57 -10.81
N ILE A 220 -0.60 -4.65 -10.22
CA ILE A 220 -0.78 -5.17 -8.84
C ILE A 220 -0.18 -6.57 -8.71
N LEU A 221 -0.39 -7.45 -9.69
CA LEU A 221 0.15 -8.81 -9.67
C LEU A 221 1.67 -8.83 -9.82
N SER A 222 2.23 -8.10 -10.78
CA SER A 222 3.68 -8.06 -11.00
C SER A 222 4.42 -7.43 -9.82
N ASP A 223 3.88 -6.35 -9.26
CA ASP A 223 4.45 -5.65 -8.12
C ASP A 223 4.35 -6.48 -6.82
N SER A 224 3.20 -7.09 -6.57
CA SER A 224 3.04 -7.98 -5.41
C SER A 224 3.92 -9.24 -5.52
N ALA A 225 4.17 -9.75 -6.72
CA ALA A 225 5.12 -10.83 -6.93
C ALA A 225 6.57 -10.40 -6.65
N ARG A 226 6.94 -9.16 -7.01
CA ARG A 226 8.25 -8.55 -6.67
C ARG A 226 8.41 -8.42 -5.14
N GLU A 227 7.44 -7.81 -4.49
CA GLU A 227 7.40 -7.66 -3.03
C GLU A 227 7.37 -9.01 -2.30
N GLY A 228 6.57 -9.95 -2.81
CA GLY A 228 6.46 -11.30 -2.25
C GLY A 228 7.78 -12.05 -2.25
N ARG A 229 8.57 -11.98 -3.33
CA ARG A 229 9.92 -12.56 -3.39
C ARG A 229 10.83 -11.99 -2.31
N LYS A 230 10.80 -10.67 -2.11
CA LYS A 230 11.61 -10.01 -1.07
C LYS A 230 11.27 -10.48 0.34
N HIS A 231 10.00 -10.75 0.60
CA HIS A 231 9.49 -11.14 1.92
C HIS A 231 9.27 -12.66 2.09
N GLY A 232 9.62 -13.46 1.08
CA GLY A 232 9.51 -14.91 1.12
C GLY A 232 8.07 -15.45 1.03
N SER A 233 7.16 -14.67 0.41
CA SER A 233 5.77 -15.05 0.10
C SER A 233 5.60 -15.07 -1.41
N ILE A 234 5.91 -16.19 -2.04
CA ILE A 234 5.97 -16.31 -3.51
C ILE A 234 4.55 -16.39 -4.09
N ILE A 235 4.25 -15.56 -5.08
CA ILE A 235 3.07 -15.69 -5.94
C ILE A 235 3.45 -16.57 -7.13
N LYS A 236 2.68 -17.62 -7.39
CA LYS A 236 2.97 -18.60 -8.43
C LYS A 236 1.75 -18.85 -9.31
N ASP A 237 0.84 -19.72 -8.88
CA ASP A 237 -0.39 -20.06 -9.57
C ASP A 237 -1.55 -19.25 -8.96
N ILE A 238 -2.39 -18.64 -9.81
CA ILE A 238 -3.36 -17.65 -9.32
C ILE A 238 -4.79 -18.11 -9.62
N TYR A 239 -5.59 -18.17 -8.57
CA TYR A 239 -7.03 -18.23 -8.62
C TYR A 239 -7.61 -16.92 -8.04
N SER A 240 -8.52 -16.27 -8.76
CA SER A 240 -9.15 -15.02 -8.29
C SER A 240 -10.50 -15.31 -7.64
N PRO A 241 -10.59 -15.32 -6.29
CA PRO A 241 -11.81 -15.70 -5.58
C PRO A 241 -12.81 -14.54 -5.55
N ILE A 242 -13.70 -14.49 -6.55
CA ILE A 242 -14.76 -13.49 -6.67
C ILE A 242 -16.13 -14.20 -6.73
N GLY A 243 -17.16 -13.59 -6.13
CA GLY A 243 -18.51 -14.13 -6.12
C GLY A 243 -18.65 -15.35 -5.22
N SER A 244 -19.23 -16.44 -5.72
CA SER A 244 -19.54 -17.64 -4.93
C SER A 244 -18.32 -18.22 -4.18
N PRO A 245 -17.13 -18.38 -4.78
CA PRO A 245 -15.98 -18.90 -4.02
C PRO A 245 -15.62 -18.08 -2.79
N ALA A 246 -15.60 -16.76 -2.92
CA ALA A 246 -15.33 -15.88 -1.78
C ALA A 246 -16.47 -15.92 -0.75
N ASN A 247 -17.73 -15.93 -1.19
CA ASN A 247 -18.88 -16.00 -0.29
C ASN A 247 -18.86 -17.27 0.56
N ARG A 248 -18.58 -18.42 -0.07
CA ARG A 248 -18.47 -19.70 0.63
C ARG A 248 -17.36 -19.69 1.67
N ALA A 249 -16.19 -19.21 1.31
CA ALA A 249 -15.07 -19.09 2.24
C ALA A 249 -15.39 -18.12 3.39
N TYR A 250 -16.00 -16.96 3.12
CA TYR A 250 -16.38 -16.03 4.18
C TYR A 250 -17.52 -16.55 5.07
N SER A 251 -18.41 -17.42 4.58
CA SER A 251 -19.49 -17.96 5.40
C SER A 251 -19.00 -18.79 6.59
N LEU A 252 -17.83 -19.40 6.46
CA LEU A 252 -17.19 -20.18 7.51
C LEU A 252 -16.32 -19.31 8.45
N PHE A 253 -15.92 -18.11 8.02
CA PHE A 253 -14.99 -17.29 8.81
C PHE A 253 -15.48 -17.02 10.25
N PRO A 254 -16.74 -16.60 10.52
CA PRO A 254 -17.16 -16.26 11.87
C PRO A 254 -17.09 -17.42 12.86
N ILE A 255 -17.43 -18.63 12.41
CA ILE A 255 -17.33 -19.80 13.28
C ILE A 255 -15.88 -20.23 13.48
N ILE A 256 -15.05 -20.19 12.44
CA ILE A 256 -13.63 -20.51 12.51
C ILE A 256 -12.87 -19.50 13.39
N ASP A 257 -13.20 -18.22 13.29
CA ASP A 257 -12.62 -17.17 14.13
C ASP A 257 -13.00 -17.36 15.61
N SER A 258 -14.22 -17.85 15.91
CA SER A 258 -14.64 -18.16 17.27
C SER A 258 -13.83 -19.30 17.92
N TYR A 259 -13.19 -20.15 17.13
CA TYR A 259 -12.20 -21.15 17.57
C TYR A 259 -10.77 -20.59 17.67
N GLY A 260 -10.55 -19.29 17.41
CA GLY A 260 -9.25 -18.65 17.43
C GLY A 260 -8.41 -18.90 16.17
N SER A 261 -8.98 -19.49 15.12
CA SER A 261 -8.25 -19.88 13.90
C SER A 261 -8.48 -18.93 12.70
N GLY A 262 -9.17 -17.80 12.89
CA GLY A 262 -9.54 -16.89 11.81
C GLY A 262 -8.37 -16.35 11.00
N PHE A 263 -7.27 -15.97 11.65
CA PHE A 263 -6.05 -15.50 10.98
C PHE A 263 -5.44 -16.60 10.09
N ARG A 264 -5.19 -17.78 10.66
CA ARG A 264 -4.63 -18.91 9.90
C ARG A 264 -5.53 -19.38 8.77
N TYR A 265 -6.82 -19.38 8.98
CA TYR A 265 -7.79 -19.72 7.93
C TYR A 265 -7.67 -18.78 6.72
N LEU A 266 -7.65 -17.46 6.94
CA LEU A 266 -7.51 -16.50 5.83
C LEU A 266 -6.12 -16.52 5.20
N GLU A 267 -5.07 -16.79 5.97
CA GLU A 267 -3.71 -17.00 5.48
C GLU A 267 -3.67 -18.18 4.48
N GLU A 268 -4.18 -19.34 4.87
CA GLU A 268 -4.19 -20.53 4.01
C GLU A 268 -5.11 -20.37 2.79
N LEU A 269 -6.26 -19.70 2.93
CA LEU A 269 -7.13 -19.37 1.78
C LEU A 269 -6.41 -18.49 0.76
N THR A 270 -5.70 -17.45 1.22
CA THR A 270 -4.97 -16.57 0.31
C THR A 270 -3.76 -17.27 -0.31
N LYS A 271 -3.08 -18.15 0.43
CA LYS A 271 -2.01 -19.00 -0.08
C LYS A 271 -2.54 -19.99 -1.12
N ALA A 272 -3.67 -20.63 -0.88
CA ALA A 272 -4.34 -21.48 -1.86
C ALA A 272 -4.65 -20.72 -3.14
N SER A 273 -5.12 -19.46 -3.03
CA SER A 273 -5.43 -18.60 -4.17
C SER A 273 -4.21 -18.12 -4.94
N PHE A 274 -3.13 -17.68 -4.27
CA PHE A 274 -2.02 -16.96 -4.90
C PHE A 274 -0.72 -17.77 -5.05
N PHE A 275 -0.64 -18.94 -4.43
CA PHE A 275 0.49 -19.85 -4.60
C PHE A 275 0.11 -21.16 -5.28
N HIS A 276 -1.07 -21.72 -4.96
CA HIS A 276 -1.51 -23.01 -5.47
C HIS A 276 -2.54 -22.90 -6.61
N GLY A 277 -3.15 -21.74 -6.86
CA GLY A 277 -4.18 -21.56 -7.88
C GLY A 277 -5.49 -22.32 -7.61
N ILE A 278 -5.80 -22.59 -6.33
CA ILE A 278 -6.92 -23.41 -5.92
C ILE A 278 -8.20 -22.57 -5.80
N ASN A 279 -9.32 -23.14 -6.26
CA ASN A 279 -10.64 -22.60 -5.99
C ASN A 279 -11.02 -22.78 -4.51
N ILE A 280 -10.87 -21.71 -3.74
CA ILE A 280 -11.13 -21.69 -2.29
C ILE A 280 -12.62 -21.86 -1.91
N GLY A 281 -13.53 -21.87 -2.88
CA GLY A 281 -14.96 -22.18 -2.65
C GLY A 281 -15.29 -23.65 -2.80
N ASN A 282 -14.33 -24.51 -3.17
CA ASN A 282 -14.53 -25.97 -3.22
C ASN A 282 -14.75 -26.52 -1.82
N GLU A 283 -15.80 -27.31 -1.62
CA GLU A 283 -16.18 -27.84 -0.31
C GLU A 283 -15.15 -28.83 0.21
N GLU A 284 -14.61 -29.69 -0.64
CA GLU A 284 -13.56 -30.65 -0.27
C GLU A 284 -12.32 -29.93 0.25
N PHE A 285 -11.89 -28.86 -0.44
CA PHE A 285 -10.78 -28.02 0.01
C PHE A 285 -11.07 -27.33 1.35
N LEU A 286 -12.29 -26.83 1.56
CA LEU A 286 -12.70 -26.18 2.82
C LEU A 286 -12.76 -27.19 3.98
N GLU A 287 -13.16 -28.44 3.70
CA GLU A 287 -13.12 -29.54 4.65
C GLU A 287 -11.68 -29.90 5.04
N GLU A 288 -10.81 -30.14 4.06
CA GLU A 288 -9.39 -30.41 4.27
C GLU A 288 -8.73 -29.31 5.10
N LEU A 289 -8.93 -28.06 4.72
CA LEU A 289 -8.40 -26.91 5.45
C LEU A 289 -8.92 -26.85 6.90
N SER A 290 -10.20 -27.14 7.12
CA SER A 290 -10.76 -27.15 8.46
C SER A 290 -10.15 -28.26 9.32
N ASN A 291 -9.93 -29.44 8.75
CA ASN A 291 -9.28 -30.56 9.41
C ASN A 291 -7.79 -30.25 9.72
N ASP A 292 -7.05 -29.61 8.79
CA ASP A 292 -5.67 -29.18 8.99
C ASP A 292 -5.54 -28.12 10.10
N LEU A 293 -6.56 -27.33 10.30
CA LEU A 293 -6.67 -26.38 11.42
C LEU A 293 -7.09 -27.04 12.74
N GLY A 294 -7.36 -28.36 12.73
CA GLY A 294 -7.81 -29.11 13.90
C GLY A 294 -9.26 -28.79 14.31
N LEU A 295 -10.09 -28.36 13.36
CA LEU A 295 -11.44 -27.90 13.62
C LEU A 295 -12.49 -28.97 13.24
N PRO A 296 -13.61 -29.07 13.97
CA PRO A 296 -14.65 -30.08 13.73
C PRO A 296 -15.51 -29.70 12.51
N TRP A 297 -15.18 -30.29 11.34
CA TRP A 297 -15.85 -29.99 10.08
C TRP A 297 -17.40 -30.11 10.16
N ASP A 298 -17.92 -31.15 10.78
CA ASP A 298 -19.38 -31.34 10.92
C ASP A 298 -20.09 -30.16 11.59
N LYS A 299 -19.40 -29.48 12.52
CA LYS A 299 -19.94 -28.30 13.20
C LYS A 299 -19.76 -27.02 12.38
N ILE A 300 -18.73 -26.96 11.55
CA ILE A 300 -18.41 -25.79 10.73
C ILE A 300 -19.25 -25.79 9.45
N ARG A 301 -19.39 -26.94 8.81
CA ARG A 301 -20.11 -27.12 7.53
C ARG A 301 -21.53 -26.57 7.56
N VAL A 302 -22.23 -26.61 8.70
CA VAL A 302 -23.59 -26.09 8.84
C VAL A 302 -23.69 -24.56 8.61
N LYS A 303 -22.56 -23.87 8.60
CA LYS A 303 -22.45 -22.43 8.28
C LYS A 303 -22.10 -22.17 6.82
N LEU A 304 -21.76 -23.21 6.04
CA LEU A 304 -21.46 -23.05 4.63
C LEU A 304 -22.67 -22.46 3.89
N ASP A 305 -22.39 -21.52 2.99
CA ASP A 305 -23.38 -20.81 2.18
C ASP A 305 -24.41 -19.97 2.97
N THR A 306 -24.20 -19.75 4.28
CA THR A 306 -25.02 -18.81 5.06
C THR A 306 -24.53 -17.37 4.91
N ASP A 307 -25.36 -16.39 5.23
CA ASP A 307 -25.05 -14.95 5.10
C ASP A 307 -24.62 -14.28 6.41
N ASN A 308 -24.35 -15.04 7.47
CA ASN A 308 -23.98 -14.55 8.80
C ASN A 308 -22.70 -13.68 8.83
N TRP A 309 -21.85 -13.80 7.84
CA TRP A 309 -20.60 -13.05 7.69
C TRP A 309 -20.78 -11.63 7.15
N ARG A 310 -21.86 -11.34 6.41
CA ARG A 310 -22.01 -10.06 5.67
C ARG A 310 -21.97 -8.85 6.59
N SER A 311 -22.75 -8.87 7.66
CA SER A 311 -22.79 -7.76 8.62
C SER A 311 -21.46 -7.55 9.34
N ILE A 312 -20.70 -8.63 9.56
CA ILE A 312 -19.37 -8.58 10.16
C ILE A 312 -18.39 -7.88 9.20
N LEU A 313 -18.34 -8.29 7.93
CA LEU A 313 -17.46 -7.67 6.95
C LEU A 313 -17.83 -6.21 6.64
N GLU A 314 -19.12 -5.88 6.64
CA GLU A 314 -19.59 -4.49 6.51
C GLU A 314 -19.13 -3.62 7.68
N LYS A 315 -19.22 -4.13 8.91
CA LYS A 315 -18.70 -3.44 10.10
C LYS A 315 -17.20 -3.24 9.98
N ASN A 316 -16.44 -4.29 9.63
CA ASN A 316 -15.00 -4.21 9.44
C ASN A 316 -14.63 -3.17 8.38
N LEU A 317 -15.39 -3.09 7.28
CA LEU A 317 -15.18 -2.09 6.23
C LEU A 317 -15.39 -0.66 6.75
N LYS A 318 -16.41 -0.42 7.57
CA LYS A 318 -16.63 0.88 8.20
C LYS A 318 -15.49 1.25 9.16
N ASP A 319 -15.03 0.29 9.96
CA ASP A 319 -13.89 0.47 10.86
C ASP A 319 -12.61 0.83 10.08
N MET A 320 -12.31 0.13 8.98
CA MET A 320 -11.19 0.43 8.10
C MET A 320 -11.30 1.83 7.49
N TYR A 321 -12.48 2.22 7.03
CA TYR A 321 -12.72 3.53 6.43
C TYR A 321 -12.58 4.69 7.43
N SER A 322 -12.83 4.46 8.73
CA SER A 322 -12.66 5.48 9.76
C SER A 322 -11.23 6.02 9.84
N GLY A 323 -10.24 5.21 9.45
CA GLY A 323 -8.83 5.59 9.36
C GLY A 323 -8.40 6.17 8.00
N ASN A 324 -9.34 6.53 7.12
CA ASN A 324 -9.09 6.94 5.74
C ASN A 324 -8.40 5.87 4.87
N SER A 325 -8.36 4.61 5.32
CA SER A 325 -7.86 3.48 4.54
C SER A 325 -9.00 2.94 3.67
N TRP A 326 -8.83 2.91 2.35
CA TRP A 326 -9.89 2.43 1.44
C TRP A 326 -9.52 1.13 0.71
N GLY A 327 -8.29 0.71 0.83
CA GLY A 327 -7.72 -0.51 0.23
C GLY A 327 -7.23 -1.50 1.27
N VAL A 328 -6.73 -2.64 0.80
CA VAL A 328 -6.24 -3.73 1.63
C VAL A 328 -4.84 -4.18 1.18
N PRO A 329 -4.00 -4.67 2.10
CA PRO A 329 -4.22 -4.78 3.53
C PRO A 329 -4.25 -3.41 4.20
N SER A 330 -4.97 -3.30 5.33
CA SER A 330 -4.95 -2.12 6.21
C SER A 330 -4.78 -2.55 7.65
N PHE A 331 -4.33 -1.62 8.49
CA PHE A 331 -3.98 -1.87 9.87
C PHE A 331 -4.49 -0.75 10.77
N LYS A 332 -4.88 -1.11 12.00
CA LYS A 332 -5.15 -0.16 13.07
C LYS A 332 -4.52 -0.69 14.35
N LEU A 333 -3.64 0.10 14.94
CA LEU A 333 -3.05 -0.18 16.24
C LEU A 333 -3.71 0.69 17.29
N THR A 334 -4.07 0.11 18.44
CA THR A 334 -4.60 0.84 19.59
C THR A 334 -3.95 0.36 20.88
N ASN A 335 -4.09 1.14 21.94
CA ASN A 335 -3.85 0.66 23.29
C ASN A 335 -4.90 -0.39 23.67
N PHE A 336 -4.68 -1.10 24.78
CA PHE A 336 -5.58 -2.13 25.30
C PHE A 336 -7.03 -1.63 25.50
N ASP A 337 -7.21 -0.39 25.95
CA ASP A 337 -8.50 0.26 26.16
C ASP A 337 -9.13 0.82 24.86
N ASN A 338 -8.60 0.47 23.70
CA ASN A 338 -8.95 1.00 22.38
C ASN A 338 -8.67 2.51 22.18
N SER A 339 -7.95 3.14 23.07
CA SER A 339 -7.52 4.53 22.90
C SER A 339 -6.38 4.68 21.90
N ASN A 340 -6.10 5.91 21.49
CA ASN A 340 -4.99 6.30 20.64
C ASN A 340 -4.87 5.48 19.33
N PRO A 341 -5.88 5.51 18.44
CA PRO A 341 -5.88 4.72 17.21
C PRO A 341 -4.84 5.26 16.21
N TYR A 342 -3.97 4.37 15.72
CA TYR A 342 -3.01 4.62 14.66
C TYR A 342 -3.33 3.73 13.45
N TYR A 343 -3.56 4.33 12.29
CA TYR A 343 -3.98 3.64 11.09
C TYR A 343 -2.89 3.67 10.02
N GLN A 344 -2.71 2.52 9.34
CA GLN A 344 -1.86 2.42 8.16
C GLN A 344 -2.54 1.63 7.04
N TRP A 345 -2.26 2.00 5.79
CA TRP A 345 -2.74 1.31 4.61
C TRP A 345 -1.57 0.82 3.75
N GLY A 346 -1.66 -0.43 3.33
CA GLY A 346 -0.68 -1.06 2.46
C GLY A 346 0.35 -1.88 3.21
N GLN A 347 0.77 -2.96 2.58
CA GLN A 347 1.83 -3.84 3.09
C GLN A 347 3.17 -3.08 3.22
N ASP A 348 3.35 -2.02 2.45
CA ASP A 348 4.53 -1.16 2.45
C ASP A 348 4.70 -0.38 3.77
N ARG A 349 3.67 -0.32 4.61
CA ARG A 349 3.64 0.46 5.88
C ARG A 349 3.65 -0.42 7.13
N ILE A 350 3.88 -1.74 7.00
CA ILE A 350 4.00 -2.64 8.17
C ILE A 350 5.16 -2.21 9.07
N TRP A 351 6.25 -1.69 8.51
CA TRP A 351 7.37 -1.17 9.29
C TRP A 351 7.00 0.08 10.13
N LEU A 352 6.07 0.92 9.66
CA LEU A 352 5.55 2.03 10.47
C LEU A 352 4.71 1.50 11.65
N ILE A 353 3.91 0.45 11.43
CA ILE A 353 3.21 -0.23 12.53
C ILE A 353 4.20 -0.80 13.55
N GLU A 354 5.29 -1.41 13.09
CA GLU A 354 6.34 -1.93 13.97
C GLU A 354 7.00 -0.81 14.78
N ASN A 355 7.35 0.31 14.15
CA ASN A 355 7.91 1.47 14.86
C ASN A 355 6.94 2.00 15.91
N GLU A 356 5.65 2.17 15.58
CA GLU A 356 4.64 2.64 16.52
C GLU A 356 4.44 1.66 17.71
N ILE A 357 4.51 0.35 17.46
CA ILE A 357 4.50 -0.68 18.52
C ILE A 357 5.68 -0.44 19.48
N ILE A 358 6.88 -0.29 18.91
CA ILE A 358 8.11 -0.07 19.69
C ILE A 358 8.02 1.21 20.52
N ASP A 359 7.58 2.31 19.91
CA ASP A 359 7.45 3.61 20.58
C ASP A 359 6.46 3.54 21.75
N ARG A 360 5.31 2.88 21.57
CA ARG A 360 4.32 2.69 22.64
C ARG A 360 4.82 1.78 23.75
N LEU A 361 5.53 0.71 23.43
CA LEU A 361 6.09 -0.19 24.43
C LEU A 361 7.25 0.47 25.18
N SER A 362 8.06 1.30 24.51
CA SER A 362 9.17 2.04 25.13
C SER A 362 8.68 3.20 26.03
N SER A 363 7.61 3.90 25.65
CA SER A 363 7.05 5.03 26.42
C SER A 363 6.26 4.59 27.65
N ARG A 364 6.00 3.29 27.82
CA ARG A 364 5.36 2.73 29.02
C ARG A 364 6.34 2.54 30.19
N ARG A 365 7.61 2.91 30.00
CA ARG A 365 8.62 2.93 31.06
C ARG A 365 8.46 4.20 31.88
#